data_154718a3760ddc9f4d4d9527452b807b
#
_entry.id   154718a3760ddc9f4d4d9527452b807b
#
_cell.length_a   1.000
_cell.length_b   1.000
_cell.length_c   1.000
_cell.angle_alpha   90.00
_cell.angle_beta   90.00
_cell.angle_gamma   90.00
#
_symmetry.space_group_name_H-M   'P 1'
#
loop_
_entity.id
_entity.type
_entity.pdbx_description
1 polymer ?
#
loop_
_entity_poly.entity_id
_entity_poly.type
_entity_poly.pdbx_seq_one_letter_code
_entity_poly.pdbx_strand_id
1 'polypeptide(L)'
;MTYPADKKTRRGMPLAVLLIALLILGAAIAVGVRLFEGEQPKVVLAEKPDFLGNKKTITLSASDAKSGLQGLVVDLVQGEKKAVLYQKEIVRQGYFAHSGPNLLDATVEVDPKSLGFADGKAELAVTARDFSWRNWMGGNVTTLTVPVVIDTRPPQLAVKDSTRYIKNGGTGVVVYQTDEPLSKSGVTINDHFNPGYPLAGRGENTYVAYVAVPFNAKSITSSYVSAVDRAGNEAQAAVGMIFKRKALKPDRINISDSFLTAKLPAFLLHYQLAGTPVKQYVTLNSKIRQENNRKIKEICSKSASERLWKGVFSRMARSSRRSSFADDRSYYYKGKKIDEEYHLGVDLASVRHAQVEAANRGRVVFTGYLGLYGNAVIVDHGQGVFTLYGHLSQIKVKPGDLVEHDGLLGLSGATGMAGGDHLHFSILVNGIFVDPVEWWDAHWLQVNIEDIL
;
A
#
# COMPACT_ATOMS: atom_id res chain seq x y z
N MET A 1 -66.09 -92.27 9.98
CA MET A 1 -65.17 -91.82 8.94
C MET A 1 -64.69 -90.43 9.36
N THR A 2 -63.49 -90.40 9.92
CA THR A 2 -62.86 -89.13 10.39
C THR A 2 -61.75 -88.75 9.44
N TYR A 3 -61.85 -87.57 8.82
CA TYR A 3 -60.81 -87.05 7.95
C TYR A 3 -59.72 -86.45 8.81
N PRO A 4 -58.41 -86.64 8.52
CA PRO A 4 -57.31 -86.01 9.22
C PRO A 4 -57.12 -84.57 8.74
N ALA A 5 -56.96 -83.62 9.70
CA ALA A 5 -56.69 -82.28 9.41
C ALA A 5 -55.22 -82.09 8.95
N ASP A 6 -55.09 -81.52 7.78
CA ASP A 6 -53.80 -81.20 7.13
C ASP A 6 -53.09 -80.04 7.92
N LYS A 7 -51.99 -80.39 8.62
CA LYS A 7 -51.11 -79.38 9.30
C LYS A 7 -50.23 -78.75 8.27
N LYS A 8 -50.62 -77.57 7.80
CA LYS A 8 -49.71 -76.67 7.05
C LYS A 8 -48.50 -76.30 7.94
N THR A 9 -47.39 -76.95 7.71
CA THR A 9 -46.10 -76.56 8.30
C THR A 9 -45.66 -75.23 7.69
N ARG A 10 -45.73 -74.12 8.49
CA ARG A 10 -45.08 -72.84 8.16
C ARG A 10 -43.58 -73.09 8.14
N ARG A 11 -42.97 -73.23 6.97
CA ARG A 11 -41.53 -73.23 6.78
C ARG A 11 -41.04 -71.83 7.17
N GLY A 12 -40.45 -71.69 8.34
CA GLY A 12 -39.74 -70.46 8.71
C GLY A 12 -38.61 -70.23 7.72
N MET A 13 -38.41 -69.00 7.40
CA MET A 13 -37.28 -68.57 6.54
C MET A 13 -35.95 -68.98 7.18
N PRO A 14 -35.04 -69.66 6.50
CA PRO A 14 -33.76 -70.05 7.08
C PRO A 14 -32.98 -68.84 7.60
N LEU A 15 -32.39 -68.94 8.77
CA LEU A 15 -31.64 -67.83 9.44
C LEU A 15 -30.62 -67.13 8.51
N ALA A 16 -30.00 -67.91 7.63
CA ALA A 16 -29.06 -67.37 6.61
C ALA A 16 -29.72 -66.38 5.65
N VAL A 17 -30.98 -66.69 5.20
CA VAL A 17 -31.74 -65.76 4.30
C VAL A 17 -32.13 -64.51 5.02
N LEU A 18 -32.46 -64.58 6.31
CA LEU A 18 -32.75 -63.42 7.15
C LEU A 18 -31.51 -62.53 7.34
N LEU A 19 -30.36 -63.11 7.58
CA LEU A 19 -29.09 -62.39 7.76
C LEU A 19 -28.66 -61.72 6.42
N ILE A 20 -28.81 -62.38 5.29
CA ILE A 20 -28.52 -61.79 3.96
C ILE A 20 -29.50 -60.65 3.68
N ALA A 21 -30.78 -60.79 3.98
CA ALA A 21 -31.76 -59.74 3.81
C ALA A 21 -31.45 -58.51 4.70
N LEU A 22 -31.02 -58.68 5.94
CA LEU A 22 -30.59 -57.61 6.81
C LEU A 22 -29.31 -56.97 6.34
N LEU A 23 -28.34 -57.70 5.80
CA LEU A 23 -27.12 -57.16 5.18
C LEU A 23 -27.43 -56.30 3.96
N ILE A 24 -28.32 -56.79 3.04
CA ILE A 24 -28.78 -56.04 1.87
C ILE A 24 -29.54 -54.78 2.31
N LEU A 25 -30.42 -54.89 3.30
CA LEU A 25 -31.15 -53.72 3.84
C LEU A 25 -30.20 -52.70 4.46
N GLY A 26 -29.22 -53.16 5.27
CA GLY A 26 -28.19 -52.27 5.84
C GLY A 26 -27.35 -51.59 4.77
N ALA A 27 -26.94 -52.31 3.72
CA ALA A 27 -26.24 -51.73 2.58
C ALA A 27 -27.10 -50.72 1.80
N ALA A 28 -28.38 -51.05 1.56
CA ALA A 28 -29.33 -50.13 0.91
C ALA A 28 -29.57 -48.85 1.73
N ILE A 29 -29.68 -48.97 3.06
CA ILE A 29 -29.81 -47.81 3.96
C ILE A 29 -28.52 -46.97 3.89
N ALA A 30 -27.34 -47.57 3.99
CA ALA A 30 -26.07 -46.87 3.91
C ALA A 30 -25.89 -46.13 2.58
N VAL A 31 -26.25 -46.75 1.47
CA VAL A 31 -26.27 -46.12 0.15
C VAL A 31 -27.31 -44.99 0.09
N GLY A 32 -28.51 -45.21 0.62
CA GLY A 32 -29.56 -44.20 0.67
C GLY A 32 -29.16 -42.98 1.46
N VAL A 33 -28.59 -43.14 2.65
CA VAL A 33 -28.09 -42.03 3.49
C VAL A 33 -27.03 -41.22 2.76
N ARG A 34 -26.19 -41.86 1.94
CA ARG A 34 -25.14 -41.19 1.15
C ARG A 34 -25.70 -40.45 -0.05
N LEU A 35 -26.67 -41.03 -0.76
CA LEU A 35 -27.24 -40.44 -1.97
C LEU A 35 -28.22 -39.29 -1.65
N PHE A 36 -28.98 -39.40 -0.54
CA PHE A 36 -29.96 -38.38 -0.10
C PHE A 36 -29.38 -37.47 0.99
N GLU A 37 -28.06 -37.24 0.95
CA GLU A 37 -27.42 -36.35 1.88
C GLU A 37 -28.02 -34.93 1.82
N GLY A 38 -28.01 -34.18 2.92
CA GLY A 38 -28.71 -32.90 3.05
C GLY A 38 -27.80 -31.72 3.30
N GLU A 39 -26.48 -31.88 3.17
CA GLU A 39 -25.54 -30.76 3.32
C GLU A 39 -25.59 -29.92 2.06
N GLN A 40 -25.79 -28.61 2.23
CA GLN A 40 -25.84 -27.67 1.10
C GLN A 40 -24.43 -27.29 0.69
N PRO A 41 -24.19 -27.07 -0.63
CA PRO A 41 -22.95 -26.51 -1.12
C PRO A 41 -22.61 -25.20 -0.42
N LYS A 42 -21.34 -24.96 -0.15
CA LYS A 42 -20.85 -23.70 0.42
C LYS A 42 -20.31 -22.80 -0.68
N VAL A 43 -20.71 -21.53 -0.68
CA VAL A 43 -20.23 -20.51 -1.60
C VAL A 43 -19.46 -19.45 -0.81
N VAL A 44 -18.25 -19.11 -1.26
CA VAL A 44 -17.38 -18.12 -0.65
C VAL A 44 -16.88 -17.16 -1.73
N LEU A 45 -17.08 -15.87 -1.53
CA LEU A 45 -16.43 -14.81 -2.30
C LEU A 45 -15.09 -14.47 -1.65
N ALA A 46 -14.03 -14.34 -2.43
CA ALA A 46 -12.72 -13.92 -1.93
C ALA A 46 -12.79 -12.53 -1.31
N GLU A 47 -13.58 -11.65 -1.93
CA GLU A 47 -13.94 -10.31 -1.44
C GLU A 47 -15.39 -10.02 -1.79
N LYS A 48 -16.18 -9.48 -0.86
CA LYS A 48 -17.53 -9.01 -1.14
C LYS A 48 -17.46 -7.65 -1.82
N PRO A 49 -17.90 -7.50 -3.08
CA PRO A 49 -17.92 -6.21 -3.73
C PRO A 49 -19.08 -5.36 -3.18
N ASP A 50 -18.77 -4.13 -2.76
CA ASP A 50 -19.80 -3.12 -2.46
C ASP A 50 -20.21 -2.39 -3.75
N PHE A 51 -19.26 -2.22 -4.68
CA PHE A 51 -19.42 -1.49 -5.93
C PHE A 51 -18.96 -2.32 -7.13
N LEU A 52 -19.65 -2.12 -8.27
CA LEU A 52 -19.27 -2.64 -9.58
C LEU A 52 -19.07 -1.46 -10.54
N GLY A 53 -17.82 -1.21 -10.92
CA GLY A 53 -17.45 -0.18 -11.90
C GLY A 53 -17.54 -0.70 -13.36
N ASN A 54 -16.84 -0.01 -14.27
CA ASN A 54 -16.80 -0.39 -15.68
C ASN A 54 -16.23 -1.81 -15.92
N LYS A 55 -15.25 -2.22 -15.10
CA LYS A 55 -14.72 -3.60 -15.11
C LYS A 55 -14.34 -4.00 -13.68
N LYS A 56 -14.90 -5.10 -13.22
CA LYS A 56 -14.58 -5.68 -11.92
C LYS A 56 -14.34 -7.17 -12.06
N THR A 57 -13.25 -7.65 -11.51
CA THR A 57 -12.98 -9.09 -11.40
C THR A 57 -13.48 -9.58 -10.05
N ILE A 58 -14.33 -10.63 -10.07
CA ILE A 58 -14.87 -11.28 -8.89
C ILE A 58 -14.31 -12.69 -8.83
N THR A 59 -13.64 -13.03 -7.74
CA THR A 59 -13.13 -14.39 -7.49
C THR A 59 -13.97 -15.05 -6.41
N LEU A 60 -14.41 -16.25 -6.67
CA LEU A 60 -15.25 -17.02 -5.76
C LEU A 60 -14.93 -18.51 -5.82
N SER A 61 -15.31 -19.22 -4.78
CA SER A 61 -15.23 -20.67 -4.72
C SER A 61 -16.56 -21.26 -4.25
N ALA A 62 -16.91 -22.40 -4.82
CA ALA A 62 -18.00 -23.24 -4.35
C ALA A 62 -17.44 -24.60 -3.92
N SER A 63 -17.95 -25.19 -2.83
CA SER A 63 -17.49 -26.47 -2.34
C SER A 63 -18.63 -27.35 -1.85
N ASP A 64 -18.53 -28.66 -2.13
CA ASP A 64 -19.37 -29.71 -1.57
C ASP A 64 -18.52 -30.94 -1.27
N ALA A 65 -18.54 -31.40 -0.01
CA ALA A 65 -17.67 -32.47 0.46
C ALA A 65 -18.25 -33.87 0.22
N LYS A 66 -19.55 -34.00 -0.07
CA LYS A 66 -20.26 -35.30 -0.10
C LYS A 66 -20.62 -35.76 -1.50
N SER A 67 -21.62 -35.17 -2.12
CA SER A 67 -22.10 -35.54 -3.43
C SER A 67 -21.28 -34.92 -4.58
N GLY A 68 -20.60 -33.83 -4.29
CA GLY A 68 -19.85 -33.03 -5.25
C GLY A 68 -20.74 -32.05 -6.02
N LEU A 69 -20.10 -31.01 -6.57
CA LEU A 69 -20.78 -29.91 -7.24
C LEU A 69 -21.32 -30.34 -8.61
N GLN A 70 -22.60 -30.02 -8.88
CA GLN A 70 -23.27 -30.18 -10.15
C GLN A 70 -23.16 -28.94 -11.04
N GLY A 71 -23.16 -27.74 -10.42
CA GLY A 71 -23.08 -26.53 -11.20
C GLY A 71 -22.88 -25.27 -10.33
N LEU A 72 -22.42 -24.24 -11.00
CA LEU A 72 -22.22 -22.92 -10.41
C LEU A 72 -22.71 -21.87 -11.42
N VAL A 73 -23.57 -20.97 -10.95
CA VAL A 73 -24.11 -19.85 -11.75
C VAL A 73 -23.88 -18.56 -10.99
N VAL A 74 -23.41 -17.54 -11.69
CA VAL A 74 -23.26 -16.18 -11.15
C VAL A 74 -24.11 -15.25 -12.00
N ASP A 75 -25.07 -14.61 -11.37
CA ASP A 75 -26.02 -13.69 -12.00
C ASP A 75 -25.83 -12.26 -11.46
N LEU A 76 -26.00 -11.29 -12.34
CA LEU A 76 -26.22 -9.88 -11.93
C LEU A 76 -27.71 -9.56 -12.15
N VAL A 77 -28.35 -9.01 -11.12
CA VAL A 77 -29.79 -8.72 -11.11
C VAL A 77 -30.03 -7.25 -10.74
N GLN A 78 -30.84 -6.55 -11.52
CA GLN A 78 -31.27 -5.17 -11.25
C GLN A 78 -32.75 -5.01 -11.62
N GLY A 79 -33.62 -4.99 -10.62
CA GLY A 79 -35.07 -5.03 -10.85
C GLY A 79 -35.49 -6.30 -11.59
N GLU A 80 -36.11 -6.16 -12.74
CA GLU A 80 -36.52 -7.29 -13.59
C GLU A 80 -35.40 -7.77 -14.52
N LYS A 81 -34.32 -7.00 -14.65
CA LYS A 81 -33.20 -7.34 -15.52
C LYS A 81 -32.25 -8.31 -14.84
N LYS A 82 -31.93 -9.40 -15.56
CA LYS A 82 -30.99 -10.43 -15.12
C LYS A 82 -30.03 -10.76 -16.24
N ALA A 83 -28.74 -10.86 -15.91
CA ALA A 83 -27.71 -11.36 -16.82
C ALA A 83 -26.88 -12.44 -16.13
N VAL A 84 -26.63 -13.54 -16.84
CA VAL A 84 -25.73 -14.61 -16.43
C VAL A 84 -24.31 -14.17 -16.73
N LEU A 85 -23.50 -13.97 -15.67
CA LEU A 85 -22.10 -13.57 -15.77
C LEU A 85 -21.18 -14.78 -15.94
N TYR A 86 -21.55 -15.89 -15.30
CA TYR A 86 -20.82 -17.14 -15.36
C TYR A 86 -21.76 -18.30 -15.15
N GLN A 87 -21.59 -19.34 -15.94
CA GLN A 87 -22.33 -20.60 -15.79
C GLN A 87 -21.40 -21.75 -16.08
N LYS A 88 -21.36 -22.70 -15.17
CA LYS A 88 -20.65 -23.97 -15.35
C LYS A 88 -21.53 -25.12 -14.89
N GLU A 89 -21.81 -26.02 -15.78
CA GLU A 89 -22.48 -27.26 -15.50
C GLU A 89 -21.47 -28.41 -15.57
N ILE A 90 -21.62 -29.39 -14.68
CA ILE A 90 -20.72 -30.52 -14.54
C ILE A 90 -21.49 -31.77 -14.85
N VAL A 91 -20.95 -32.56 -15.77
CA VAL A 91 -21.52 -33.84 -16.10
C VAL A 91 -21.26 -34.84 -14.98
N ARG A 92 -22.30 -35.54 -14.54
CA ARG A 92 -22.23 -36.56 -13.49
C ARG A 92 -21.22 -37.67 -13.89
N GLN A 93 -20.22 -37.90 -13.04
CA GLN A 93 -19.17 -38.90 -13.27
C GLN A 93 -19.49 -40.27 -12.68
N GLY A 94 -20.50 -40.39 -11.81
CA GLY A 94 -20.90 -41.65 -11.18
C GLY A 94 -22.17 -41.49 -10.35
N TYR A 95 -22.72 -42.63 -9.87
CA TYR A 95 -23.95 -42.68 -9.07
C TYR A 95 -23.68 -42.99 -7.60
N PHE A 96 -22.55 -43.62 -7.23
CA PHE A 96 -22.31 -44.15 -5.89
C PHE A 96 -21.12 -43.52 -5.17
N ALA A 97 -20.29 -42.73 -5.83
CA ALA A 97 -19.18 -41.97 -5.25
C ALA A 97 -19.11 -40.61 -5.93
N HIS A 98 -18.35 -39.69 -5.39
CA HIS A 98 -18.16 -38.32 -5.91
C HIS A 98 -18.67 -38.10 -7.32
N SER A 99 -19.91 -37.62 -7.45
CA SER A 99 -20.56 -37.42 -8.76
C SER A 99 -20.01 -36.20 -9.50
N GLY A 100 -19.34 -35.30 -8.77
CA GLY A 100 -18.69 -34.11 -9.27
C GLY A 100 -17.48 -33.69 -8.39
N PRO A 101 -16.79 -32.60 -8.75
CA PRO A 101 -15.67 -32.07 -7.96
C PRO A 101 -16.15 -31.54 -6.61
N ASN A 102 -15.31 -31.68 -5.59
CA ASN A 102 -15.59 -31.15 -4.25
C ASN A 102 -15.34 -29.64 -4.14
N LEU A 103 -14.57 -29.06 -5.06
CA LEU A 103 -14.23 -27.63 -5.10
C LEU A 103 -14.27 -27.13 -6.53
N LEU A 104 -14.81 -25.95 -6.72
CA LEU A 104 -14.84 -25.22 -7.97
C LEU A 104 -14.49 -23.76 -7.72
N ASP A 105 -13.37 -23.32 -8.25
CA ASP A 105 -12.97 -21.92 -8.28
C ASP A 105 -13.43 -21.28 -9.59
N ALA A 106 -13.87 -20.02 -9.49
CA ALA A 106 -14.29 -19.23 -10.64
C ALA A 106 -13.77 -17.79 -10.49
N THR A 107 -13.33 -17.24 -11.61
CA THR A 107 -13.01 -15.82 -11.76
C THR A 107 -13.89 -15.25 -12.85
N VAL A 108 -14.66 -14.22 -12.51
CA VAL A 108 -15.70 -13.65 -13.35
C VAL A 108 -15.38 -12.18 -13.59
N GLU A 109 -15.24 -11.78 -14.83
CA GLU A 109 -15.16 -10.37 -15.19
C GLU A 109 -16.57 -9.81 -15.37
N VAL A 110 -16.86 -8.72 -14.69
CA VAL A 110 -18.17 -8.05 -14.75
C VAL A 110 -17.98 -6.69 -15.40
N ASP A 111 -18.67 -6.46 -16.51
CA ASP A 111 -18.82 -5.16 -17.18
C ASP A 111 -20.31 -4.83 -17.25
N PRO A 112 -20.87 -4.15 -16.22
CA PRO A 112 -22.29 -3.88 -16.17
C PRO A 112 -22.80 -3.06 -17.35
N LYS A 113 -21.97 -2.13 -17.86
CA LYS A 113 -22.32 -1.25 -18.97
C LYS A 113 -22.47 -2.02 -20.30
N SER A 114 -21.55 -2.93 -20.60
CA SER A 114 -21.64 -3.78 -21.79
C SER A 114 -22.86 -4.70 -21.77
N LEU A 115 -23.29 -5.10 -20.57
CA LEU A 115 -24.50 -5.89 -20.34
C LEU A 115 -25.79 -5.02 -20.31
N GLY A 116 -25.63 -3.69 -20.47
CA GLY A 116 -26.73 -2.73 -20.53
C GLY A 116 -27.41 -2.46 -19.18
N PHE A 117 -26.75 -2.69 -18.04
CA PHE A 117 -27.22 -2.28 -16.72
C PHE A 117 -27.03 -0.78 -16.53
N ALA A 118 -27.91 -0.17 -15.74
CA ALA A 118 -27.82 1.24 -15.36
C ALA A 118 -27.09 1.37 -14.02
N ASP A 119 -26.50 2.56 -13.76
CA ASP A 119 -25.97 2.89 -12.45
C ASP A 119 -27.07 2.82 -11.39
N GLY A 120 -26.74 2.32 -10.20
CA GLY A 120 -27.64 2.17 -9.07
C GLY A 120 -27.58 0.81 -8.39
N LYS A 121 -28.54 0.55 -7.50
CA LYS A 121 -28.60 -0.68 -6.70
C LYS A 121 -28.86 -1.90 -7.58
N ALA A 122 -28.12 -2.97 -7.33
CA ALA A 122 -28.22 -4.27 -7.96
C ALA A 122 -27.86 -5.38 -6.98
N GLU A 123 -27.99 -6.63 -7.38
CA GLU A 123 -27.64 -7.80 -6.59
C GLU A 123 -26.78 -8.76 -7.42
N LEU A 124 -25.70 -9.24 -6.81
CA LEU A 124 -24.91 -10.33 -7.32
C LEU A 124 -25.40 -11.62 -6.66
N ALA A 125 -25.98 -12.53 -7.46
CA ALA A 125 -26.48 -13.81 -6.97
C ALA A 125 -25.57 -14.94 -7.43
N VAL A 126 -25.02 -15.70 -6.48
CA VAL A 126 -24.18 -16.88 -6.75
C VAL A 126 -24.92 -18.12 -6.31
N THR A 127 -25.28 -18.97 -7.26
CA THR A 127 -26.03 -20.21 -7.01
C THR A 127 -25.13 -21.41 -7.28
N ALA A 128 -24.90 -22.22 -6.26
CA ALA A 128 -24.23 -23.52 -6.36
C ALA A 128 -25.23 -24.66 -6.16
N ARG A 129 -25.08 -25.73 -6.93
CA ARG A 129 -25.88 -26.95 -6.86
C ARG A 129 -24.95 -28.16 -6.74
N ASP A 130 -25.40 -29.16 -5.97
CA ASP A 130 -24.70 -30.43 -5.82
C ASP A 130 -25.41 -31.61 -6.58
N PHE A 131 -24.83 -32.80 -6.46
CA PHE A 131 -25.37 -34.01 -7.04
C PHE A 131 -26.21 -34.90 -6.09
N SER A 132 -26.66 -34.38 -4.97
CA SER A 132 -27.55 -35.11 -4.07
C SER A 132 -28.82 -35.57 -4.80
N TRP A 133 -29.39 -36.71 -4.38
CA TRP A 133 -30.61 -37.23 -4.94
C TRP A 133 -31.86 -36.56 -4.37
N ARG A 134 -31.71 -35.62 -3.46
CA ARG A 134 -32.81 -34.77 -2.97
C ARG A 134 -33.47 -34.00 -4.11
N ASN A 135 -34.68 -33.53 -3.89
CA ASN A 135 -35.45 -32.75 -4.87
C ASN A 135 -35.55 -33.46 -6.24
N TRP A 136 -35.87 -34.77 -6.24
CA TRP A 136 -35.99 -35.58 -7.46
C TRP A 136 -34.72 -35.56 -8.32
N MET A 137 -33.58 -35.78 -7.70
CA MET A 137 -32.22 -35.66 -8.29
C MET A 137 -31.83 -34.23 -8.70
N GLY A 138 -32.56 -33.22 -8.23
CA GLY A 138 -32.25 -31.81 -8.47
C GLY A 138 -31.14 -31.27 -7.60
N GLY A 139 -30.67 -32.02 -6.60
CA GLY A 139 -29.60 -31.65 -5.68
C GLY A 139 -30.00 -30.66 -4.61
N ASN A 140 -29.09 -30.39 -3.69
CA ASN A 140 -29.19 -29.24 -2.77
C ASN A 140 -28.73 -27.98 -3.49
N VAL A 141 -29.32 -26.85 -3.16
CA VAL A 141 -29.01 -25.56 -3.78
C VAL A 141 -28.70 -24.56 -2.70
N THR A 142 -27.62 -23.81 -2.87
CA THR A 142 -27.30 -22.62 -2.08
C THR A 142 -27.25 -21.43 -3.01
N THR A 143 -27.93 -20.34 -2.63
CA THR A 143 -27.80 -19.04 -3.30
C THR A 143 -27.29 -18.02 -2.32
N LEU A 144 -26.13 -17.44 -2.62
CA LEU A 144 -25.56 -16.30 -1.91
C LEU A 144 -25.92 -15.03 -2.70
N THR A 145 -26.72 -14.16 -2.09
CA THR A 145 -27.04 -12.84 -2.67
C THR A 145 -26.26 -11.76 -1.96
N VAL A 146 -25.55 -10.93 -2.73
CA VAL A 146 -24.75 -9.81 -2.25
C VAL A 146 -25.30 -8.52 -2.87
N PRO A 147 -25.79 -7.56 -2.07
CA PRO A 147 -26.17 -6.26 -2.59
C PRO A 147 -24.94 -5.50 -3.07
N VAL A 148 -25.04 -4.89 -4.25
CA VAL A 148 -23.96 -4.11 -4.88
C VAL A 148 -24.55 -2.81 -5.44
N VAL A 149 -23.68 -1.82 -5.65
CA VAL A 149 -24.03 -0.61 -6.38
C VAL A 149 -23.24 -0.60 -7.69
N ILE A 150 -23.96 -0.55 -8.80
CA ILE A 150 -23.35 -0.33 -10.12
C ILE A 150 -23.05 1.16 -10.22
N ASP A 151 -21.80 1.50 -10.49
CA ASP A 151 -21.33 2.85 -10.73
C ASP A 151 -20.26 2.82 -11.82
N THR A 152 -20.63 3.31 -13.00
CA THR A 152 -19.78 3.29 -14.18
C THR A 152 -19.26 4.67 -14.59
N ARG A 153 -19.52 5.69 -13.77
CA ARG A 153 -19.14 7.07 -14.04
C ARG A 153 -17.86 7.41 -13.28
N PRO A 154 -16.84 7.94 -13.98
CA PRO A 154 -15.69 8.51 -13.28
C PRO A 154 -16.09 9.70 -12.41
N PRO A 155 -15.41 9.92 -11.28
CA PRO A 155 -15.66 11.07 -10.43
C PRO A 155 -15.39 12.39 -11.17
N GLN A 156 -16.20 13.40 -10.91
CA GLN A 156 -15.91 14.74 -11.41
C GLN A 156 -14.80 15.36 -10.59
N LEU A 157 -13.68 15.70 -11.22
CA LEU A 157 -12.46 16.13 -10.57
C LEU A 157 -12.13 17.57 -10.95
N ALA A 158 -12.01 18.47 -9.96
CA ALA A 158 -11.65 19.87 -10.15
C ALA A 158 -10.42 20.24 -9.31
N VAL A 159 -9.37 20.73 -9.96
CA VAL A 159 -8.25 21.39 -9.27
C VAL A 159 -8.71 22.78 -8.83
N LYS A 160 -8.66 23.05 -7.52
CA LYS A 160 -9.11 24.31 -6.91
C LYS A 160 -8.00 25.33 -6.84
N ASP A 161 -6.82 24.89 -6.39
CA ASP A 161 -5.63 25.74 -6.28
C ASP A 161 -4.34 24.91 -6.31
N SER A 162 -3.22 25.54 -6.64
CA SER A 162 -1.92 24.87 -6.63
C SER A 162 -0.77 25.86 -6.57
N THR A 163 0.37 25.42 -6.03
CA THR A 163 1.64 26.17 -6.10
C THR A 163 1.99 26.45 -7.56
N ARG A 164 2.13 27.73 -7.90
CA ARG A 164 2.36 28.16 -9.28
C ARG A 164 3.79 27.92 -9.76
N TYR A 165 4.78 28.17 -8.90
CA TYR A 165 6.20 28.07 -9.26
C TYR A 165 6.88 27.02 -8.40
N ILE A 166 7.55 26.08 -9.02
CA ILE A 166 8.31 25.04 -8.33
C ILE A 166 9.69 24.88 -8.98
N LYS A 167 10.72 24.64 -8.16
CA LYS A 167 12.08 24.36 -8.64
C LYS A 167 12.45 22.89 -8.48
N ASN A 168 13.56 22.48 -9.09
CA ASN A 168 14.16 21.18 -8.75
C ASN A 168 14.60 21.17 -7.27
N GLY A 169 14.25 20.11 -6.56
CA GLY A 169 14.37 20.01 -5.10
C GLY A 169 13.36 20.84 -4.33
N GLY A 170 12.36 21.41 -4.98
CA GLY A 170 11.33 22.23 -4.35
C GLY A 170 10.09 21.43 -3.96
N THR A 171 9.25 22.07 -3.14
CA THR A 171 7.94 21.57 -2.70
C THR A 171 6.83 22.46 -3.22
N GLY A 172 5.67 21.87 -3.47
CA GLY A 172 4.42 22.56 -3.76
C GLY A 172 3.24 21.84 -3.10
N VAL A 173 2.08 22.44 -3.26
CA VAL A 173 0.81 21.87 -2.81
C VAL A 173 -0.24 21.98 -3.91
N VAL A 174 -1.15 21.01 -3.97
CA VAL A 174 -2.30 21.01 -4.87
C VAL A 174 -3.54 20.70 -4.06
N VAL A 175 -4.55 21.54 -4.18
CA VAL A 175 -5.88 21.33 -3.60
C VAL A 175 -6.86 20.99 -4.72
N TYR A 176 -7.60 19.90 -4.57
CA TYR A 176 -8.58 19.45 -5.53
C TYR A 176 -9.83 18.90 -4.84
N GLN A 177 -10.93 18.89 -5.55
CA GLN A 177 -12.23 18.44 -5.04
C GLN A 177 -12.88 17.49 -6.03
N THR A 178 -13.67 16.55 -5.49
CA THR A 178 -14.51 15.64 -6.26
C THR A 178 -15.96 15.71 -5.81
N ASP A 179 -16.87 15.23 -6.63
CA ASP A 179 -18.30 15.18 -6.32
C ASP A 179 -18.67 13.98 -5.44
N GLU A 180 -17.73 13.03 -5.27
CA GLU A 180 -17.93 11.81 -4.50
C GLU A 180 -16.67 11.38 -3.72
N PRO A 181 -16.83 10.48 -2.70
CA PRO A 181 -15.70 9.93 -1.95
C PRO A 181 -14.81 9.03 -2.80
N LEU A 182 -13.50 9.16 -2.64
CA LEU A 182 -12.49 8.41 -3.37
C LEU A 182 -11.94 7.21 -2.59
N SER A 183 -11.55 6.17 -3.31
CA SER A 183 -10.74 5.07 -2.79
C SER A 183 -9.25 5.42 -2.80
N LYS A 184 -8.81 6.17 -3.80
CA LYS A 184 -7.42 6.62 -3.97
C LYS A 184 -7.37 7.90 -4.77
N SER A 185 -6.51 8.83 -4.36
CA SER A 185 -6.21 10.01 -5.15
C SER A 185 -4.82 10.55 -4.87
N GLY A 186 -4.34 11.43 -5.75
CA GLY A 186 -3.06 12.12 -5.56
C GLY A 186 -2.63 12.84 -6.82
N VAL A 187 -1.44 13.43 -6.74
CA VAL A 187 -0.83 14.20 -7.82
C VAL A 187 0.40 13.49 -8.34
N THR A 188 0.45 13.27 -9.64
CA THR A 188 1.64 12.75 -10.31
C THR A 188 2.40 13.90 -10.95
N ILE A 189 3.69 14.02 -10.63
CA ILE A 189 4.63 14.91 -11.30
C ILE A 189 5.73 14.06 -11.92
N ASN A 190 5.83 14.07 -13.23
CA ASN A 190 6.64 13.13 -14.00
C ASN A 190 6.27 11.69 -13.57
N ASP A 191 7.22 10.94 -13.02
CA ASP A 191 7.02 9.54 -12.57
C ASP A 191 6.74 9.41 -11.06
N HIS A 192 6.54 10.53 -10.34
CA HIS A 192 6.38 10.54 -8.89
C HIS A 192 4.92 10.79 -8.50
N PHE A 193 4.30 9.78 -7.91
CA PHE A 193 2.98 9.90 -7.31
C PHE A 193 3.08 10.44 -5.89
N ASN A 194 2.33 11.51 -5.61
CA ASN A 194 2.20 12.16 -4.32
C ASN A 194 0.77 11.93 -3.82
N PRO A 195 0.56 11.17 -2.73
CA PRO A 195 -0.78 10.85 -2.23
C PRO A 195 -1.57 12.10 -1.86
N GLY A 196 -2.87 12.04 -2.10
CA GLY A 196 -3.83 13.02 -1.62
C GLY A 196 -4.38 12.65 -0.25
N TYR A 197 -4.58 13.66 0.59
CA TYR A 197 -5.13 13.52 1.94
C TYR A 197 -6.39 14.39 2.07
N PRO A 198 -7.40 13.97 2.85
CA PRO A 198 -8.57 14.81 3.10
C PRO A 198 -8.16 16.16 3.69
N LEU A 199 -8.72 17.25 3.19
CA LEU A 199 -8.49 18.61 3.67
C LEU A 199 -9.71 19.09 4.46
N ALA A 200 -9.56 19.15 5.79
CA ALA A 200 -10.62 19.64 6.66
C ALA A 200 -10.89 21.14 6.47
N GLY A 201 -12.15 21.56 6.60
CA GLY A 201 -12.53 22.98 6.56
C GLY A 201 -12.70 23.59 5.17
N ARG A 202 -12.48 22.84 4.08
CA ARG A 202 -12.62 23.32 2.69
C ARG A 202 -13.77 22.66 1.92
N GLY A 203 -14.71 22.02 2.61
CA GLY A 203 -15.85 21.32 2.01
C GLY A 203 -15.64 19.81 1.90
N GLU A 204 -16.76 19.11 1.60
CA GLU A 204 -16.73 17.65 1.44
C GLU A 204 -15.90 17.25 0.22
N ASN A 205 -15.31 16.06 0.29
CA ASN A 205 -14.50 15.47 -0.78
C ASN A 205 -13.39 16.40 -1.32
N THR A 206 -12.86 17.28 -0.44
CA THR A 206 -11.73 18.14 -0.76
C THR A 206 -10.45 17.50 -0.23
N TYR A 207 -9.43 17.49 -1.08
CA TYR A 207 -8.15 16.83 -0.81
C TYR A 207 -6.99 17.78 -1.05
N VAL A 208 -5.89 17.51 -0.34
CA VAL A 208 -4.61 18.18 -0.52
C VAL A 208 -3.53 17.14 -0.82
N ALA A 209 -2.64 17.44 -1.76
CA ALA A 209 -1.41 16.70 -1.98
C ALA A 209 -0.21 17.64 -1.88
N TYR A 210 0.71 17.34 -0.96
CA TYR A 210 2.04 17.94 -1.00
C TYR A 210 2.85 17.25 -2.08
N VAL A 211 3.48 18.02 -2.94
CA VAL A 211 4.21 17.49 -4.09
C VAL A 211 5.68 17.87 -4.01
N ALA A 212 6.54 16.95 -4.42
CA ALA A 212 7.99 17.16 -4.46
C ALA A 212 8.50 17.01 -5.89
N VAL A 213 9.45 17.85 -6.27
CA VAL A 213 10.21 17.71 -7.52
C VAL A 213 11.63 17.28 -7.14
N PRO A 214 12.16 16.15 -7.63
CA PRO A 214 13.51 15.72 -7.33
C PRO A 214 14.56 16.79 -7.68
N PHE A 215 15.62 16.89 -6.87
CA PHE A 215 16.68 17.89 -7.07
C PHE A 215 17.37 17.81 -8.43
N ASN A 216 17.40 16.63 -9.04
CA ASN A 216 18.03 16.39 -10.35
C ASN A 216 17.04 16.50 -11.52
N ALA A 217 15.80 16.89 -11.29
CA ALA A 217 14.82 17.09 -12.35
C ALA A 217 15.28 18.21 -13.29
N LYS A 218 15.15 17.97 -14.59
CA LYS A 218 15.51 18.94 -15.65
C LYS A 218 14.31 19.75 -16.14
N SER A 219 13.11 19.15 -16.02
CA SER A 219 11.82 19.72 -16.44
C SER A 219 10.67 19.00 -15.72
N ILE A 220 9.47 19.58 -15.82
CA ILE A 220 8.21 18.89 -15.55
C ILE A 220 7.57 18.64 -16.92
N THR A 221 7.42 17.36 -17.29
CA THR A 221 6.82 16.93 -18.56
C THR A 221 5.37 16.51 -18.40
N SER A 222 4.98 16.11 -17.19
CA SER A 222 3.61 15.78 -16.83
C SER A 222 3.30 16.21 -15.39
N SER A 223 2.12 16.79 -15.20
CA SER A 223 1.61 17.17 -13.87
C SER A 223 0.09 17.07 -13.89
N TYR A 224 -0.47 16.13 -13.15
CA TYR A 224 -1.92 15.89 -13.08
C TYR A 224 -2.36 15.30 -11.77
N VAL A 225 -3.58 15.60 -11.36
CA VAL A 225 -4.29 14.86 -10.30
C VAL A 225 -4.89 13.61 -10.92
N SER A 226 -4.79 12.48 -10.24
CA SER A 226 -5.57 11.27 -10.52
C SER A 226 -6.47 10.97 -9.34
N ALA A 227 -7.69 10.55 -9.63
CA ALA A 227 -8.71 10.18 -8.65
C ALA A 227 -9.37 8.87 -9.07
N VAL A 228 -9.52 7.96 -8.14
CA VAL A 228 -10.21 6.66 -8.31
C VAL A 228 -11.33 6.60 -7.29
N ASP A 229 -12.57 6.38 -7.74
CA ASP A 229 -13.72 6.22 -6.88
C ASP A 229 -13.75 4.84 -6.17
N ARG A 230 -14.83 4.54 -5.46
CA ARG A 230 -15.01 3.24 -4.79
C ARG A 230 -15.33 2.10 -5.76
N ALA A 231 -15.85 2.43 -6.93
CA ALA A 231 -16.15 1.47 -7.98
C ALA A 231 -14.93 1.13 -8.85
N GLY A 232 -13.85 1.92 -8.75
CA GLY A 232 -12.62 1.76 -9.51
C GLY A 232 -12.60 2.57 -10.81
N ASN A 233 -13.55 3.49 -11.01
CA ASN A 233 -13.51 4.39 -12.16
C ASN A 233 -12.48 5.51 -11.92
N GLU A 234 -11.75 5.89 -12.97
CA GLU A 234 -10.64 6.82 -12.90
C GLU A 234 -10.95 8.14 -13.59
N ALA A 235 -10.55 9.24 -12.95
CA ALA A 235 -10.53 10.58 -13.53
C ALA A 235 -9.15 11.20 -13.39
N GLN A 236 -8.81 12.09 -14.33
CA GLN A 236 -7.57 12.87 -14.31
C GLN A 236 -7.84 14.33 -14.66
N ALA A 237 -7.11 15.24 -13.99
CA ALA A 237 -7.14 16.67 -14.26
C ALA A 237 -5.72 17.24 -14.28
N ALA A 238 -5.39 18.04 -15.29
CA ALA A 238 -4.08 18.67 -15.40
C ALA A 238 -3.85 19.69 -14.28
N VAL A 239 -2.61 19.77 -13.78
CA VAL A 239 -2.15 20.79 -12.82
C VAL A 239 -1.18 21.73 -13.50
N GLY A 240 -1.46 23.02 -13.47
CA GLY A 240 -0.61 24.05 -14.06
C GLY A 240 0.52 24.45 -13.11
N MET A 241 1.73 23.94 -13.30
CA MET A 241 2.93 24.33 -12.54
C MET A 241 4.02 24.86 -13.48
N ILE A 242 4.68 25.95 -13.09
CA ILE A 242 5.80 26.53 -13.84
C ILE A 242 7.10 26.08 -13.16
N PHE A 243 7.87 25.28 -13.87
CA PHE A 243 9.17 24.80 -13.39
C PHE A 243 10.26 25.86 -13.58
N LYS A 244 10.99 26.17 -12.49
CA LYS A 244 12.15 27.08 -12.51
C LYS A 244 13.40 26.30 -12.11
N ARG A 245 14.25 25.99 -13.09
CA ARG A 245 15.48 25.25 -12.84
C ARG A 245 16.47 26.08 -12.04
N LYS A 246 16.92 25.54 -10.89
CA LYS A 246 18.01 26.06 -10.07
C LYS A 246 19.29 25.26 -10.38
N ALA A 247 20.39 25.95 -10.66
CA ALA A 247 21.69 25.33 -10.80
C ALA A 247 22.15 24.73 -9.46
N LEU A 248 22.73 23.52 -9.52
CA LEU A 248 23.32 22.86 -8.36
C LEU A 248 24.72 23.45 -8.11
N LYS A 249 25.09 23.61 -6.83
CA LYS A 249 26.38 24.16 -6.46
C LYS A 249 27.43 23.07 -6.47
N PRO A 250 28.53 23.20 -7.24
CA PRO A 250 29.62 22.25 -7.17
C PRO A 250 30.35 22.33 -5.85
N ASP A 251 30.72 21.19 -5.29
CA ASP A 251 31.44 21.04 -4.04
C ASP A 251 32.56 20.01 -4.21
N ARG A 252 33.80 20.36 -3.81
CA ARG A 252 34.98 19.50 -3.93
C ARG A 252 35.42 19.00 -2.57
N ILE A 253 35.38 17.70 -2.35
CA ILE A 253 35.74 17.05 -1.10
C ILE A 253 37.01 16.23 -1.27
N ASN A 254 38.04 16.52 -0.49
CA ASN A 254 39.27 15.72 -0.46
C ASN A 254 39.21 14.70 0.68
N ILE A 255 39.35 13.44 0.35
CA ILE A 255 39.39 12.32 1.29
C ILE A 255 40.83 12.02 1.62
N SER A 256 41.17 12.06 2.92
CA SER A 256 42.54 11.75 3.42
C SER A 256 42.63 10.33 3.99
N ASP A 257 43.87 9.82 4.09
CA ASP A 257 44.14 8.54 4.77
C ASP A 257 43.68 8.59 6.24
N SER A 258 43.88 9.70 6.92
CA SER A 258 43.42 9.89 8.32
C SER A 258 41.92 9.85 8.47
N PHE A 259 41.16 10.42 7.52
CA PHE A 259 39.70 10.33 7.48
C PHE A 259 39.25 8.86 7.30
N LEU A 260 39.83 8.15 6.33
CA LEU A 260 39.51 6.74 6.08
C LEU A 260 39.78 5.86 7.31
N THR A 261 40.96 6.03 7.93
CA THR A 261 41.36 5.28 9.14
C THR A 261 40.41 5.56 10.31
N ALA A 262 39.96 6.80 10.48
CA ALA A 262 39.04 7.18 11.54
C ALA A 262 37.61 6.69 11.33
N LYS A 263 37.13 6.61 10.08
CA LYS A 263 35.72 6.37 9.78
C LYS A 263 35.36 4.93 9.42
N LEU A 264 36.20 4.25 8.64
CA LEU A 264 35.89 2.89 8.13
C LEU A 264 35.65 1.86 9.24
N PRO A 265 36.37 1.83 10.37
CA PRO A 265 36.15 0.82 11.41
C PRO A 265 34.70 0.80 11.94
N ALA A 266 34.04 1.95 12.09
CA ALA A 266 32.67 2.02 12.54
C ALA A 266 31.67 1.40 11.53
N PHE A 267 31.96 1.51 10.24
CA PHE A 267 31.12 0.90 9.20
C PHE A 267 31.32 -0.61 9.08
N LEU A 268 32.53 -1.13 9.35
CA LEU A 268 32.82 -2.56 9.34
C LEU A 268 32.04 -3.35 10.39
N LEU A 269 31.52 -2.67 11.42
CA LEU A 269 30.62 -3.28 12.40
C LEU A 269 29.22 -3.60 11.80
N HIS A 270 28.86 -2.94 10.72
CA HIS A 270 27.53 -3.02 10.11
C HIS A 270 27.52 -3.55 8.67
N TYR A 271 28.66 -3.45 7.96
CA TYR A 271 28.77 -3.79 6.54
C TYR A 271 30.00 -4.63 6.24
N GLN A 272 29.85 -5.60 5.37
CA GLN A 272 31.00 -6.33 4.80
C GLN A 272 31.57 -5.54 3.64
N LEU A 273 32.70 -4.89 3.85
CA LEU A 273 33.38 -4.05 2.87
C LEU A 273 34.66 -4.72 2.41
N ALA A 274 34.84 -4.91 1.09
CA ALA A 274 36.03 -5.53 0.51
C ALA A 274 36.96 -4.52 -0.15
N GLY A 275 38.22 -4.89 -0.26
CA GLY A 275 39.26 -4.14 -1.01
C GLY A 275 39.97 -3.09 -0.16
N THR A 276 40.67 -2.17 -0.86
CA THR A 276 41.42 -1.08 -0.21
C THR A 276 40.50 -0.10 0.52
N PRO A 277 41.03 0.67 1.50
CA PRO A 277 40.21 1.69 2.21
C PRO A 277 39.47 2.63 1.28
N VAL A 278 40.07 3.06 0.16
CA VAL A 278 39.42 3.91 -0.84
C VAL A 278 38.26 3.18 -1.54
N LYS A 279 38.45 1.89 -1.90
CA LYS A 279 37.36 1.10 -2.50
C LYS A 279 36.19 0.89 -1.52
N GLN A 280 36.52 0.63 -0.24
CA GLN A 280 35.50 0.54 0.83
C GLN A 280 34.72 1.85 0.97
N TYR A 281 35.42 2.99 0.96
CA TYR A 281 34.79 4.30 1.00
C TYR A 281 33.86 4.53 -0.20
N VAL A 282 34.28 4.26 -1.43
CA VAL A 282 33.45 4.39 -2.63
C VAL A 282 32.23 3.50 -2.54
N THR A 283 32.37 2.24 -2.06
CA THR A 283 31.22 1.34 -1.84
C THR A 283 30.22 1.92 -0.85
N LEU A 284 30.70 2.50 0.26
CA LEU A 284 29.86 3.18 1.23
C LEU A 284 29.15 4.39 0.61
N ASN A 285 29.94 5.26 -0.05
CA ASN A 285 29.45 6.53 -0.55
C ASN A 285 28.45 6.39 -1.72
N SER A 286 28.55 5.32 -2.53
CA SER A 286 27.63 5.03 -3.64
C SER A 286 26.59 3.95 -3.26
N LYS A 287 26.98 2.67 -3.20
CA LYS A 287 26.03 1.55 -3.02
C LYS A 287 25.26 1.64 -1.70
N ILE A 288 25.99 1.79 -0.57
CA ILE A 288 25.32 1.84 0.75
C ILE A 288 24.49 3.11 0.90
N ARG A 289 24.91 4.24 0.31
CA ARG A 289 24.09 5.48 0.24
C ARG A 289 22.76 5.21 -0.46
N GLN A 290 22.76 4.53 -1.60
CA GLN A 290 21.53 4.19 -2.32
C GLN A 290 20.61 3.27 -1.51
N GLU A 291 21.18 2.29 -0.80
CA GLU A 291 20.44 1.41 0.11
C GLU A 291 19.83 2.21 1.28
N ASN A 292 20.59 3.15 1.88
CA ASN A 292 20.08 4.02 2.92
C ASN A 292 18.92 4.91 2.43
N ASN A 293 19.08 5.53 1.25
CA ASN A 293 18.04 6.39 0.66
C ASN A 293 16.77 5.60 0.33
N ARG A 294 16.90 4.35 -0.14
CA ARG A 294 15.75 3.45 -0.35
C ARG A 294 15.05 3.13 0.96
N LYS A 295 15.79 2.81 2.02
CA LYS A 295 15.22 2.56 3.35
C LYS A 295 14.52 3.80 3.92
N ILE A 296 15.09 5.00 3.73
CA ILE A 296 14.44 6.25 4.11
C ILE A 296 13.12 6.43 3.35
N LYS A 297 13.12 6.22 2.03
CA LYS A 297 11.90 6.29 1.22
C LYS A 297 10.83 5.29 1.68
N GLU A 298 11.23 4.09 2.05
CA GLU A 298 10.34 3.06 2.59
C GLU A 298 9.74 3.49 3.94
N ILE A 299 10.56 4.02 4.87
CA ILE A 299 10.08 4.56 6.14
C ILE A 299 9.08 5.69 5.91
N CYS A 300 9.34 6.57 4.93
CA CYS A 300 8.48 7.70 4.58
C CYS A 300 7.31 7.34 3.65
N SER A 301 7.06 6.05 3.39
CA SER A 301 5.97 5.60 2.49
C SER A 301 4.58 5.67 3.15
N LYS A 302 4.53 5.73 4.47
CA LYS A 302 3.29 5.83 5.25
C LYS A 302 3.37 7.06 6.15
N SER A 303 2.40 7.95 6.02
CA SER A 303 2.28 9.18 6.80
C SER A 303 0.90 9.28 7.43
N ALA A 304 0.80 10.01 8.52
CA ALA A 304 -0.47 10.37 9.11
C ALA A 304 -1.33 11.15 8.10
N SER A 305 -2.63 10.85 8.04
CA SER A 305 -3.55 11.55 7.14
C SER A 305 -3.81 13.00 7.56
N GLU A 306 -3.60 13.30 8.83
CA GLU A 306 -3.76 14.63 9.41
C GLU A 306 -2.45 15.41 9.38
N ARG A 307 -2.51 16.71 9.12
CA ARG A 307 -1.39 17.64 9.25
C ARG A 307 -1.09 17.84 10.74
N LEU A 308 0.08 17.42 11.18
CA LEU A 308 0.51 17.55 12.58
C LEU A 308 1.30 18.85 12.84
N TRP A 309 1.97 19.38 11.84
CA TRP A 309 2.81 20.58 11.92
C TRP A 309 1.99 21.87 11.74
N LYS A 310 2.55 22.98 12.23
CA LYS A 310 1.95 24.32 12.09
C LYS A 310 3.04 25.37 11.96
N GLY A 311 2.89 26.31 11.00
CA GLY A 311 3.83 27.39 10.78
C GLY A 311 5.21 26.92 10.31
N VAL A 312 6.21 27.73 10.54
CA VAL A 312 7.58 27.56 10.07
C VAL A 312 8.28 26.41 10.79
N PHE A 313 9.09 25.65 10.07
CA PHE A 313 9.97 24.64 10.66
C PHE A 313 11.19 25.31 11.29
N SER A 314 11.54 24.94 12.52
CA SER A 314 12.72 25.47 13.18
C SER A 314 14.01 24.92 12.58
N ARG A 315 15.00 25.81 12.45
CA ARG A 315 16.38 25.44 12.20
C ARG A 315 17.09 25.21 13.52
N MET A 316 18.01 24.24 13.58
CA MET A 316 18.85 24.01 14.77
C MET A 316 19.39 25.34 15.33
N ALA A 317 19.10 25.60 16.61
CA ALA A 317 19.45 26.84 17.28
C ALA A 317 20.98 27.09 17.30
N ARG A 318 21.40 28.34 17.21
CA ARG A 318 22.81 28.78 17.29
C ARG A 318 23.74 27.97 16.35
N SER A 319 23.24 27.55 15.17
CA SER A 319 24.01 26.80 14.21
C SER A 319 24.43 27.64 13.02
N SER A 320 25.58 27.29 12.41
CA SER A 320 26.02 27.81 11.12
C SER A 320 25.88 26.73 10.04
N ARG A 321 25.39 27.12 8.87
CA ARG A 321 25.30 26.22 7.71
C ARG A 321 26.69 25.94 7.14
N ARG A 322 27.08 24.68 7.03
CA ARG A 322 28.35 24.21 6.45
C ARG A 322 28.20 23.70 5.04
N SER A 323 27.10 23.02 4.75
CA SER A 323 26.77 22.48 3.42
C SER A 323 25.30 22.76 3.09
N SER A 324 25.00 22.84 1.82
CA SER A 324 23.65 23.12 1.32
C SER A 324 22.99 21.87 0.74
N PHE A 325 21.67 21.93 0.60
CA PHE A 325 20.90 20.91 -0.08
C PHE A 325 21.28 20.85 -1.57
N ALA A 326 21.43 19.62 -2.07
CA ALA A 326 21.81 19.27 -3.44
C ALA A 326 23.16 19.83 -3.89
N ASP A 327 24.11 20.11 -2.94
CA ASP A 327 25.50 20.35 -3.32
C ASP A 327 26.01 19.15 -4.16
N ASP A 328 26.55 19.44 -5.35
CA ASP A 328 27.07 18.46 -6.33
C ASP A 328 28.53 18.13 -5.95
N ARG A 329 28.69 17.06 -5.16
CA ARG A 329 29.95 16.71 -4.50
C ARG A 329 30.79 15.79 -5.36
N SER A 330 31.98 16.28 -5.78
CA SER A 330 33.04 15.48 -6.36
C SER A 330 34.07 15.11 -5.30
N TYR A 331 34.34 13.82 -5.11
CA TYR A 331 35.25 13.30 -4.10
C TYR A 331 36.62 12.97 -4.71
N TYR A 332 37.68 13.40 -4.05
CA TYR A 332 39.06 13.23 -4.51
C TYR A 332 39.91 12.53 -3.45
N TYR A 333 40.77 11.62 -3.89
CA TYR A 333 41.79 11.00 -3.06
C TYR A 333 43.12 11.12 -3.75
N LYS A 334 44.14 11.72 -3.05
CA LYS A 334 45.49 12.00 -3.61
C LYS A 334 45.40 12.69 -4.98
N GLY A 335 44.54 13.66 -5.13
CA GLY A 335 44.36 14.44 -6.36
C GLY A 335 43.52 13.78 -7.45
N LYS A 336 43.21 12.48 -7.35
CA LYS A 336 42.40 11.75 -8.32
C LYS A 336 40.94 11.75 -7.88
N LYS A 337 39.98 12.06 -8.80
CA LYS A 337 38.57 11.90 -8.58
C LYS A 337 38.22 10.42 -8.41
N ILE A 338 37.51 10.08 -7.34
CA ILE A 338 37.14 8.71 -6.97
C ILE A 338 35.65 8.46 -6.96
N ASP A 339 34.82 9.51 -6.79
CA ASP A 339 33.36 9.36 -6.73
C ASP A 339 32.65 10.70 -6.93
N GLU A 340 31.33 10.64 -7.17
CA GLU A 340 30.40 11.78 -7.22
C GLU A 340 29.12 11.43 -6.50
N GLU A 341 28.58 12.34 -5.69
CA GLU A 341 27.30 12.18 -5.01
C GLU A 341 26.70 13.54 -4.64
N TYR A 342 25.40 13.55 -4.36
CA TYR A 342 24.69 14.76 -3.95
C TYR A 342 24.42 14.79 -2.45
N HIS A 343 24.43 16.00 -1.89
CA HIS A 343 24.13 16.21 -0.50
C HIS A 343 22.61 16.39 -0.29
N LEU A 344 21.92 15.38 0.24
CA LEU A 344 20.46 15.35 0.36
C LEU A 344 19.94 15.93 1.68
N GLY A 345 20.54 17.05 2.11
CA GLY A 345 20.17 17.78 3.32
C GLY A 345 20.97 19.05 3.47
N VAL A 346 20.98 19.59 4.67
CA VAL A 346 21.78 20.74 5.07
C VAL A 346 22.59 20.37 6.30
N ASP A 347 23.90 20.66 6.32
CA ASP A 347 24.74 20.43 7.48
C ASP A 347 24.80 21.68 8.35
N LEU A 348 24.42 21.52 9.62
CA LEU A 348 24.32 22.58 10.64
C LEU A 348 25.30 22.29 11.77
N ALA A 349 26.34 23.11 11.88
CA ALA A 349 27.34 23.02 12.96
C ALA A 349 27.07 24.01 14.06
N SER A 350 27.19 23.56 15.32
CA SER A 350 27.09 24.34 16.53
C SER A 350 28.20 23.92 17.49
N VAL A 351 28.02 24.06 18.79
CA VAL A 351 28.92 23.49 19.79
C VAL A 351 28.85 21.96 19.76
N ARG A 352 29.89 21.30 20.25
CA ARG A 352 29.93 19.82 20.31
C ARG A 352 28.81 19.31 21.21
N HIS A 353 28.11 18.25 20.72
CA HIS A 353 26.94 17.64 21.40
C HIS A 353 25.83 18.65 21.71
N ALA A 354 25.59 19.59 20.78
CA ALA A 354 24.50 20.53 20.88
C ALA A 354 23.14 19.83 20.87
N GLN A 355 22.15 20.40 21.53
CA GLN A 355 20.79 19.91 21.50
C GLN A 355 20.23 19.93 20.09
N VAL A 356 19.60 18.84 19.71
CA VAL A 356 18.87 18.70 18.46
C VAL A 356 17.40 18.55 18.79
N GLU A 357 16.63 19.55 18.37
CA GLU A 357 15.20 19.68 18.65
C GLU A 357 14.38 19.37 17.40
N ALA A 358 13.11 18.95 17.58
CA ALA A 358 12.18 18.72 16.49
C ALA A 358 11.86 20.04 15.78
N ALA A 359 12.08 20.09 14.48
CA ALA A 359 11.82 21.28 13.67
C ALA A 359 10.36 21.72 13.66
N ASN A 360 9.44 20.79 13.93
CA ASN A 360 8.01 21.05 14.13
C ASN A 360 7.37 19.85 14.83
N ARG A 361 6.11 19.99 15.22
CA ARG A 361 5.33 18.91 15.85
C ARG A 361 5.17 17.72 14.90
N GLY A 362 5.29 16.49 15.42
CA GLY A 362 5.15 15.27 14.63
C GLY A 362 5.26 14.00 15.46
N ARG A 363 5.26 12.87 14.77
CA ARG A 363 5.44 11.53 15.35
C ARG A 363 6.77 10.95 14.92
N VAL A 364 7.56 10.47 15.85
CA VAL A 364 8.81 9.75 15.55
C VAL A 364 8.46 8.42 14.87
N VAL A 365 8.96 8.20 13.65
CA VAL A 365 8.72 6.97 12.88
C VAL A 365 9.96 6.10 12.76
N PHE A 366 11.14 6.65 13.03
CA PHE A 366 12.38 5.88 13.02
C PHE A 366 13.38 6.47 14.02
N THR A 367 14.11 5.59 14.70
CA THR A 367 15.32 5.90 15.48
C THR A 367 16.33 4.77 15.29
N GLY A 368 17.62 5.10 15.16
CA GLY A 368 18.69 4.10 15.11
C GLY A 368 19.78 4.40 14.10
N TYR A 369 20.66 3.43 13.89
CA TYR A 369 21.75 3.55 12.93
C TYR A 369 21.27 3.41 11.48
N LEU A 370 21.62 4.40 10.65
CA LEU A 370 21.18 4.50 9.26
C LEU A 370 22.38 4.76 8.33
N GLY A 371 23.37 3.86 8.37
CA GLY A 371 24.55 3.88 7.52
C GLY A 371 25.27 5.20 7.47
N LEU A 372 25.30 5.87 6.30
CA LEU A 372 26.00 7.14 6.12
C LEU A 372 25.45 8.25 7.02
N TYR A 373 24.15 8.23 7.32
CA TYR A 373 23.50 9.19 8.21
C TYR A 373 23.85 8.96 9.68
N GLY A 374 24.53 7.84 10.04
CA GLY A 374 24.86 7.49 11.43
C GLY A 374 23.62 7.21 12.25
N ASN A 375 23.64 7.59 13.54
CA ASN A 375 22.44 7.55 14.36
C ASN A 375 21.49 8.64 13.89
N ALA A 376 20.28 8.24 13.55
CA ALA A 376 19.29 9.12 12.95
C ALA A 376 17.92 9.00 13.61
N VAL A 377 17.16 10.08 13.53
CA VAL A 377 15.74 10.18 13.89
C VAL A 377 14.99 10.64 12.65
N ILE A 378 13.82 10.03 12.37
CA ILE A 378 12.88 10.51 11.34
C ILE A 378 11.56 10.80 12.03
N VAL A 379 11.01 12.00 11.78
CA VAL A 379 9.73 12.47 12.32
C VAL A 379 8.74 12.63 11.17
N ASP A 380 7.56 12.03 11.29
CA ASP A 380 6.40 12.23 10.42
C ASP A 380 5.58 13.42 10.93
N HIS A 381 5.42 14.42 10.10
CA HIS A 381 4.62 15.62 10.39
C HIS A 381 3.19 15.53 9.81
N GLY A 382 2.86 14.39 9.21
CA GLY A 382 1.57 14.14 8.54
C GLY A 382 1.56 14.62 7.08
N GLN A 383 0.61 14.06 6.34
CA GLN A 383 0.34 14.38 4.93
C GLN A 383 1.58 14.26 4.03
N GLY A 384 2.46 13.30 4.31
CA GLY A 384 3.64 13.02 3.51
C GLY A 384 4.87 13.89 3.81
N VAL A 385 4.83 14.75 4.83
CA VAL A 385 5.95 15.63 5.21
C VAL A 385 6.74 14.99 6.33
N PHE A 386 8.07 14.86 6.15
CA PHE A 386 8.98 14.27 7.13
C PHE A 386 10.23 15.11 7.32
N THR A 387 10.84 14.99 8.51
CA THR A 387 12.19 15.50 8.77
C THR A 387 13.12 14.39 9.20
N LEU A 388 14.39 14.45 8.77
CA LEU A 388 15.45 13.54 9.14
C LEU A 388 16.56 14.31 9.86
N TYR A 389 17.02 13.75 10.97
CA TYR A 389 18.08 14.27 11.83
C TYR A 389 19.18 13.21 11.89
N GLY A 390 20.34 13.45 11.25
CA GLY A 390 21.45 12.52 11.16
C GLY A 390 22.66 12.91 11.98
N HIS A 391 23.62 11.98 12.06
CA HIS A 391 24.92 12.09 12.75
C HIS A 391 24.86 12.24 14.27
N LEU A 392 23.72 11.89 14.90
CA LEU A 392 23.49 12.08 16.32
C LEU A 392 24.49 11.28 17.17
N SER A 393 25.01 11.87 18.24
CA SER A 393 25.78 11.16 19.26
C SER A 393 24.88 10.43 20.24
N GLN A 394 23.68 10.97 20.51
CA GLN A 394 22.69 10.41 21.41
C GLN A 394 21.28 10.66 20.86
N ILE A 395 20.42 9.64 20.92
CA ILE A 395 18.98 9.71 20.63
C ILE A 395 18.23 9.71 21.97
N LYS A 396 17.24 10.58 22.14
CA LYS A 396 16.44 10.76 23.36
C LYS A 396 14.98 10.35 23.20
N VAL A 397 14.58 9.95 22.01
CA VAL A 397 13.21 9.56 21.64
C VAL A 397 13.17 8.15 21.07
N LYS A 398 11.98 7.57 20.94
CA LYS A 398 11.73 6.25 20.35
C LYS A 398 10.60 6.32 19.31
N PRO A 399 10.52 5.35 18.38
CA PRO A 399 9.41 5.26 17.45
C PRO A 399 8.06 5.22 18.17
N GLY A 400 7.10 5.99 17.66
CA GLY A 400 5.77 6.18 18.24
C GLY A 400 5.62 7.42 19.11
N ASP A 401 6.71 8.00 19.63
CA ASP A 401 6.64 9.22 20.45
C ASP A 401 6.07 10.38 19.64
N LEU A 402 5.15 11.15 20.24
CA LEU A 402 4.75 12.46 19.75
C LEU A 402 5.73 13.49 20.28
N VAL A 403 6.27 14.30 19.38
CA VAL A 403 7.18 15.38 19.71
C VAL A 403 6.53 16.72 19.37
N GLU A 404 6.65 17.67 20.26
CA GLU A 404 6.20 19.05 20.02
C GLU A 404 7.27 19.82 19.24
N HIS A 405 6.91 20.98 18.70
CA HIS A 405 7.84 21.92 18.11
C HIS A 405 8.91 22.30 19.14
N ASP A 406 10.19 22.25 18.74
CA ASP A 406 11.37 22.44 19.60
C ASP A 406 11.54 21.37 20.72
N GLY A 407 10.81 20.25 20.66
CA GLY A 407 10.99 19.11 21.55
C GLY A 407 12.34 18.41 21.33
N LEU A 408 13.04 18.06 22.41
CA LEU A 408 14.38 17.45 22.37
C LEU A 408 14.35 16.05 21.73
N LEU A 409 15.07 15.85 20.61
CA LEU A 409 15.25 14.58 19.92
C LEU A 409 16.55 13.85 20.31
N GLY A 410 17.61 14.63 20.60
CA GLY A 410 18.92 14.05 20.85
C GLY A 410 20.02 15.11 20.92
N LEU A 411 21.26 14.65 20.72
CA LEU A 411 22.45 15.52 20.70
C LEU A 411 23.19 15.33 19.36
N SER A 412 23.72 16.42 18.81
CA SER A 412 24.57 16.38 17.61
C SER A 412 25.83 15.52 17.85
N GLY A 413 26.44 15.07 16.77
CA GLY A 413 27.60 14.22 16.86
C GLY A 413 28.33 14.04 15.53
N ALA A 414 29.09 12.96 15.46
CA ALA A 414 29.90 12.63 14.28
C ALA A 414 29.75 11.15 13.88
N THR A 415 28.61 10.54 14.17
CA THR A 415 28.34 9.13 13.76
C THR A 415 28.12 9.04 12.24
N GLY A 416 28.33 7.86 11.66
CA GLY A 416 28.23 7.70 10.22
C GLY A 416 29.35 8.44 9.47
N MET A 417 29.05 8.99 8.27
CA MET A 417 30.04 9.60 7.37
C MET A 417 30.25 11.11 7.64
N ALA A 418 30.17 11.53 8.87
CA ALA A 418 30.39 12.93 9.28
C ALA A 418 31.88 13.25 9.46
N GLY A 419 32.36 14.37 8.95
CA GLY A 419 33.74 14.85 9.11
C GLY A 419 34.05 15.47 10.49
N GLY A 420 33.02 15.80 11.27
CA GLY A 420 33.09 16.40 12.60
C GLY A 420 31.69 16.50 13.21
N ASP A 421 31.58 17.06 14.44
CA ASP A 421 30.27 17.19 15.10
C ASP A 421 29.38 18.21 14.38
N HIS A 422 28.24 17.76 13.87
CA HIS A 422 27.22 18.58 13.25
C HIS A 422 25.89 17.81 13.16
N LEU A 423 24.81 18.50 12.88
CA LEU A 423 23.52 17.92 12.50
C LEU A 423 23.41 17.89 10.97
N HIS A 424 23.19 16.71 10.39
CA HIS A 424 22.66 16.60 9.04
C HIS A 424 21.13 16.65 9.13
N PHE A 425 20.52 17.67 8.50
CA PHE A 425 19.08 17.92 8.51
C PHE A 425 18.50 17.80 7.11
N SER A 426 17.45 16.99 6.96
CA SER A 426 16.73 16.89 5.69
C SER A 426 15.23 17.05 5.90
N ILE A 427 14.54 17.59 4.88
CA ILE A 427 13.09 17.51 4.75
C ILE A 427 12.77 16.60 3.56
N LEU A 428 11.75 15.77 3.73
CA LEU A 428 11.25 14.89 2.68
C LEU A 428 9.75 15.11 2.51
N VAL A 429 9.32 15.08 1.27
CA VAL A 429 7.89 15.05 0.92
C VAL A 429 7.64 13.77 0.12
N ASN A 430 6.80 12.90 0.67
CA ASN A 430 6.48 11.59 0.09
C ASN A 430 7.74 10.74 -0.22
N GLY A 431 8.75 10.82 0.67
CA GLY A 431 10.01 10.10 0.53
C GLY A 431 11.01 10.71 -0.47
N ILE A 432 10.72 11.89 -1.02
CA ILE A 432 11.63 12.66 -1.88
C ILE A 432 12.26 13.76 -1.06
N PHE A 433 13.60 13.84 -1.08
CA PHE A 433 14.35 14.91 -0.42
C PHE A 433 14.10 16.25 -1.11
N VAL A 434 13.77 17.27 -0.31
CA VAL A 434 13.48 18.63 -0.76
C VAL A 434 14.35 19.67 -0.03
N ASP A 435 14.43 20.89 -0.56
CA ASP A 435 15.27 21.95 -0.01
C ASP A 435 14.73 22.44 1.36
N PRO A 436 15.40 22.18 2.49
CA PRO A 436 14.92 22.59 3.80
C PRO A 436 14.80 24.12 3.97
N VAL A 437 15.53 24.89 3.14
CA VAL A 437 15.52 26.36 3.24
C VAL A 437 14.14 26.95 2.92
N GLU A 438 13.37 26.31 2.05
CA GLU A 438 11.98 26.71 1.76
C GLU A 438 11.11 26.65 3.03
N TRP A 439 11.26 25.61 3.83
CA TRP A 439 10.46 25.34 5.02
C TRP A 439 10.85 26.20 6.23
N TRP A 440 12.04 26.83 6.18
CA TRP A 440 12.51 27.78 7.18
C TRP A 440 12.09 29.23 6.86
N ASP A 441 11.59 29.49 5.64
CA ASP A 441 11.18 30.81 5.19
C ASP A 441 9.66 31.00 5.38
N ALA A 442 9.30 31.88 6.33
CA ALA A 442 7.90 32.15 6.66
C ALA A 442 7.11 32.71 5.47
N HIS A 443 7.75 33.58 4.66
CA HIS A 443 7.09 34.15 3.49
C HIS A 443 6.88 33.12 2.40
N TRP A 444 7.88 32.27 2.14
CA TRP A 444 7.73 31.18 1.18
C TRP A 444 6.61 30.23 1.59
N LEU A 445 6.57 29.84 2.87
CA LEU A 445 5.57 28.93 3.41
C LEU A 445 4.16 29.53 3.29
N GLN A 446 4.02 30.84 3.61
CA GLN A 446 2.73 31.54 3.50
C GLN A 446 2.21 31.49 2.06
N VAL A 447 3.03 31.92 1.09
CA VAL A 447 2.62 32.08 -0.32
C VAL A 447 2.45 30.72 -1.03
N ASN A 448 3.30 29.74 -0.74
CA ASN A 448 3.32 28.49 -1.51
C ASN A 448 2.53 27.34 -0.87
N ILE A 449 2.17 27.47 0.41
CA ILE A 449 1.45 26.44 1.16
C ILE A 449 0.19 27.02 1.81
N GLU A 450 0.31 27.98 2.74
CA GLU A 450 -0.81 28.39 3.60
C GLU A 450 -1.92 29.14 2.84
N ASP A 451 -1.57 30.01 1.90
CA ASP A 451 -2.55 30.76 1.10
C ASP A 451 -3.35 29.86 0.14
N ILE A 452 -2.83 28.66 -0.15
CA ILE A 452 -3.46 27.66 -1.03
C ILE A 452 -4.36 26.71 -0.23
N LEU A 453 -4.01 26.43 1.05
CA LEU A 453 -4.75 25.55 1.94
C LEU A 453 -6.00 26.22 2.51
#